data_4b611820c48cd3e38c2ce85861b33881
#
_entry.id   4b611820c48cd3e38c2ce85861b33881
#
_cell.length_a   1.000
_cell.length_b   1.000
_cell.length_c   1.000
_cell.angle_alpha   90.00
_cell.angle_beta   90.00
_cell.angle_gamma   90.00
#
_symmetry.space_group_name_H-M   'P 1'
#
loop_
_entity.id
_entity.type
_entity.pdbx_description
1 polymer ?
#
loop_
_entity_poly.entity_id
_entity_poly.type
_entity_poly.pdbx_seq_one_letter_code
_entity_poly.pdbx_strand_id
1 'polypeptide(L)'
;MSRIACILVPNFKVAAIERANPELHLTPLAISNTQAPHAELIAVSIRARKSGVYPGMTIAQARSIIPDLAIVNHSEAAETSAMDALADAAESVSPLVEKSDAGRVWLDLAGLERLMGTEEAIASELERRAAQVGMEASIGIASNKEIAHLAARCGGRRVIEPGQENDFLNWLPLDLLGLDEKSTSDSNDMEDTLARWGIRRLGELARLDPDAIGSRLGRRGVELIRIARGENKTRLIPRRPAEIFTEAIELDYGIETIEPLGFVMLPMLERLCERLKMRGLVAGDMMLSFRLSDHRKFSRRVAIGAPSNDARAMLAMVTLSLESLAPGAAVETIRIDVEPRTPRAAQVDMFLPPAPAPDRLELTIARLASLCGPDNVGTLRAEDSHRIEAVRLEKFEPPPPRPFELNGDSDVKSIAQLTIRAVRPPLEVEVLLSRGAPEFVRGPNLGARVVSMAGPWRRDGEWWSGADDTSSPQITMKTAGNFR
;
A
#
# COMPACT_ATOMS: atom_id res chain seq x y z
N MET A 1 5.75 -34.80 5.74
CA MET A 1 4.34 -34.85 5.28
C MET A 1 3.94 -33.44 4.86
N SER A 2 3.11 -33.29 3.85
CA SER A 2 2.62 -31.93 3.46
C SER A 2 1.67 -31.42 4.55
N ARG A 3 1.84 -30.17 4.97
CA ARG A 3 0.94 -29.51 5.93
C ARG A 3 0.44 -28.22 5.25
N ILE A 4 -0.85 -28.07 5.18
CA ILE A 4 -1.48 -26.97 4.45
C ILE A 4 -2.41 -26.22 5.39
N ALA A 5 -2.26 -24.89 5.43
CA ALA A 5 -3.23 -24.02 6.08
C ALA A 5 -4.23 -23.47 5.04
N CYS A 6 -5.47 -23.31 5.46
CA CYS A 6 -6.52 -22.59 4.76
C CYS A 6 -6.93 -21.36 5.60
N ILE A 7 -6.84 -20.20 5.02
CA ILE A 7 -7.45 -18.97 5.53
C ILE A 7 -8.80 -18.83 4.83
N LEU A 8 -9.89 -18.75 5.59
CA LEU A 8 -11.23 -18.57 5.08
C LEU A 8 -11.88 -17.35 5.71
N VAL A 9 -12.28 -16.40 4.90
CA VAL A 9 -13.10 -15.28 5.32
C VAL A 9 -14.57 -15.61 5.05
N PRO A 10 -15.38 -15.83 6.09
CA PRO A 10 -16.80 -16.13 5.91
C PRO A 10 -17.52 -14.95 5.29
N ASN A 11 -18.53 -15.24 4.45
CA ASN A 11 -19.35 -14.21 3.81
C ASN A 11 -18.50 -13.10 3.13
N PHE A 12 -17.54 -13.53 2.33
CA PHE A 12 -16.46 -12.70 1.78
C PHE A 12 -16.94 -11.42 1.09
N LYS A 13 -18.07 -11.48 0.36
CA LYS A 13 -18.62 -10.29 -0.32
C LYS A 13 -18.92 -9.15 0.68
N VAL A 14 -19.54 -9.52 1.80
CA VAL A 14 -19.83 -8.56 2.88
C VAL A 14 -18.53 -8.06 3.53
N ALA A 15 -17.62 -8.98 3.86
CA ALA A 15 -16.33 -8.63 4.46
C ALA A 15 -15.51 -7.69 3.58
N ALA A 16 -15.55 -7.85 2.25
CA ALA A 16 -14.87 -6.97 1.29
C ALA A 16 -15.45 -5.53 1.31
N ILE A 17 -16.77 -5.41 1.39
CA ILE A 17 -17.43 -4.09 1.49
C ILE A 17 -17.16 -3.44 2.85
N GLU A 18 -17.28 -4.20 3.95
CA GLU A 18 -16.99 -3.70 5.31
C GLU A 18 -15.52 -3.28 5.46
N ARG A 19 -14.59 -3.99 4.81
CA ARG A 19 -13.19 -3.61 4.74
C ARG A 19 -12.98 -2.28 4.01
N ALA A 20 -13.71 -2.08 2.92
CA ALA A 20 -13.64 -0.84 2.14
C ALA A 20 -14.28 0.34 2.89
N ASN A 21 -15.37 0.07 3.63
CA ASN A 21 -16.19 1.04 4.33
C ASN A 21 -16.37 0.62 5.81
N PRO A 22 -15.39 0.90 6.68
CA PRO A 22 -15.41 0.42 8.08
C PRO A 22 -16.61 0.90 8.90
N GLU A 23 -17.24 2.01 8.51
CA GLU A 23 -18.47 2.53 9.15
C GLU A 23 -19.66 1.58 9.00
N LEU A 24 -19.67 0.71 8.00
CA LEU A 24 -20.73 -0.28 7.77
C LEU A 24 -20.62 -1.53 8.66
N HIS A 25 -19.47 -1.75 9.29
CA HIS A 25 -19.22 -2.95 10.08
C HIS A 25 -20.24 -3.21 11.21
N LEU A 26 -20.80 -2.15 11.79
CA LEU A 26 -21.77 -2.25 12.88
C LEU A 26 -23.24 -2.16 12.42
N THR A 27 -23.50 -1.96 11.14
CA THR A 27 -24.84 -1.81 10.60
C THR A 27 -25.34 -3.12 9.96
N PRO A 28 -26.67 -3.40 9.98
CA PRO A 28 -27.24 -4.45 9.12
C PRO A 28 -27.00 -4.07 7.67
N LEU A 29 -26.27 -4.93 6.94
CA LEU A 29 -25.82 -4.68 5.56
C LEU A 29 -26.34 -5.77 4.62
N ALA A 30 -26.73 -5.38 3.42
CA ALA A 30 -27.04 -6.26 2.32
C ALA A 30 -26.39 -5.77 1.02
N ILE A 31 -26.01 -6.68 0.15
CA ILE A 31 -25.39 -6.42 -1.14
C ILE A 31 -26.34 -6.82 -2.25
N SER A 32 -26.51 -5.95 -3.25
CA SER A 32 -27.29 -6.19 -4.46
C SER A 32 -26.55 -5.68 -5.70
N ASN A 33 -26.93 -6.13 -6.89
CA ASN A 33 -26.37 -5.60 -8.14
C ASN A 33 -26.89 -4.21 -8.49
N THR A 34 -28.08 -3.85 -8.01
CA THR A 34 -28.71 -2.55 -8.24
C THR A 34 -29.51 -2.11 -7.03
N GLN A 35 -29.85 -0.83 -6.95
CA GLN A 35 -30.69 -0.26 -5.89
C GLN A 35 -32.19 -0.37 -6.17
N ALA A 36 -32.58 -1.08 -7.23
CA ALA A 36 -34.01 -1.25 -7.58
C ALA A 36 -34.79 -2.05 -6.54
N PRO A 37 -36.02 -1.66 -6.14
CA PRO A 37 -36.77 -2.35 -5.06
C PRO A 37 -37.01 -3.83 -5.30
N HIS A 38 -37.05 -4.27 -6.56
CA HIS A 38 -37.26 -5.67 -6.95
C HIS A 38 -35.95 -6.45 -7.17
N ALA A 39 -34.80 -5.79 -7.02
CA ALA A 39 -33.50 -6.47 -7.13
C ALA A 39 -33.29 -7.44 -5.96
N GLU A 40 -32.72 -8.58 -6.25
CA GLU A 40 -32.42 -9.61 -5.26
C GLU A 40 -31.12 -9.30 -4.50
N LEU A 41 -31.11 -9.68 -3.23
CA LEU A 41 -29.93 -9.61 -2.39
C LEU A 41 -28.99 -10.77 -2.71
N ILE A 42 -27.74 -10.44 -3.02
CA ILE A 42 -26.68 -11.41 -3.32
C ILE A 42 -26.05 -11.95 -2.03
N ALA A 43 -25.81 -11.05 -1.06
CA ALA A 43 -25.20 -11.37 0.21
C ALA A 43 -25.77 -10.47 1.31
N VAL A 44 -25.76 -10.96 2.55
CA VAL A 44 -26.26 -10.21 3.71
C VAL A 44 -25.33 -10.40 4.90
N SER A 45 -25.13 -9.35 5.71
CA SER A 45 -24.33 -9.45 6.92
C SER A 45 -24.94 -10.40 7.95
N ILE A 46 -24.14 -10.90 8.87
CA ILE A 46 -24.60 -11.77 9.96
C ILE A 46 -25.68 -11.06 10.78
N ARG A 47 -25.59 -9.74 10.95
CA ARG A 47 -26.58 -8.93 11.67
C ARG A 47 -27.92 -8.91 10.95
N ALA A 48 -27.93 -8.67 9.64
CA ALA A 48 -29.15 -8.72 8.82
C ALA A 48 -29.76 -10.12 8.81
N ARG A 49 -28.94 -11.17 8.72
CA ARG A 49 -29.41 -12.58 8.77
C ARG A 49 -30.07 -12.93 10.11
N LYS A 50 -29.50 -12.48 11.23
CA LYS A 50 -30.10 -12.67 12.56
C LYS A 50 -31.48 -12.00 12.71
N SER A 51 -31.73 -10.94 11.95
CA SER A 51 -33.03 -10.24 11.91
C SER A 51 -34.00 -10.83 10.88
N GLY A 52 -33.64 -11.91 10.18
CA GLY A 52 -34.52 -12.62 9.24
C GLY A 52 -34.37 -12.20 7.77
N VAL A 53 -33.32 -11.46 7.41
CA VAL A 53 -33.03 -11.12 6.01
C VAL A 53 -32.06 -12.14 5.43
N TYR A 54 -32.36 -12.69 4.25
CA TYR A 54 -31.58 -13.75 3.60
C TYR A 54 -31.23 -13.37 2.16
N PRO A 55 -30.15 -13.91 1.59
CA PRO A 55 -29.88 -13.83 0.15
C PRO A 55 -31.05 -14.37 -0.66
N GLY A 56 -31.31 -13.79 -1.85
CA GLY A 56 -32.45 -14.11 -2.71
C GLY A 56 -33.75 -13.36 -2.38
N MET A 57 -33.84 -12.69 -1.23
CA MET A 57 -34.93 -11.75 -0.97
C MET A 57 -34.77 -10.49 -1.83
N THR A 58 -35.92 -9.89 -2.21
CA THR A 58 -35.88 -8.57 -2.85
C THR A 58 -35.57 -7.47 -1.86
N ILE A 59 -35.04 -6.35 -2.34
CA ILE A 59 -34.75 -5.16 -1.53
C ILE A 59 -36.02 -4.69 -0.77
N ALA A 60 -37.20 -4.71 -1.46
CA ALA A 60 -38.46 -4.33 -0.85
C ALA A 60 -38.86 -5.27 0.32
N GLN A 61 -38.69 -6.59 0.14
CA GLN A 61 -38.94 -7.57 1.21
C GLN A 61 -37.99 -7.37 2.39
N ALA A 62 -36.70 -7.18 2.11
CA ALA A 62 -35.70 -6.99 3.16
C ALA A 62 -35.95 -5.71 3.98
N ARG A 63 -36.29 -4.58 3.33
CA ARG A 63 -36.65 -3.33 4.00
C ARG A 63 -37.95 -3.40 4.78
N SER A 64 -38.88 -4.29 4.43
CA SER A 64 -40.06 -4.51 5.26
C SER A 64 -39.73 -5.19 6.61
N ILE A 65 -38.61 -5.92 6.68
CA ILE A 65 -38.10 -6.55 7.90
C ILE A 65 -37.17 -5.58 8.67
N ILE A 66 -36.27 -4.93 7.98
CA ILE A 66 -35.31 -3.95 8.52
C ILE A 66 -35.44 -2.64 7.71
N PRO A 67 -36.20 -1.65 8.18
CA PRO A 67 -36.40 -0.40 7.46
C PRO A 67 -35.08 0.36 7.15
N ASP A 68 -34.15 0.35 8.11
CA ASP A 68 -32.84 1.03 8.01
C ASP A 68 -31.73 0.10 7.51
N LEU A 69 -32.07 -0.92 6.73
CA LEU A 69 -31.07 -1.82 6.12
C LEU A 69 -30.18 -1.05 5.15
N ALA A 70 -28.88 -1.04 5.43
CA ALA A 70 -27.90 -0.52 4.49
C ALA A 70 -27.80 -1.43 3.28
N ILE A 71 -28.04 -0.89 2.08
CA ILE A 71 -27.94 -1.64 0.83
C ILE A 71 -26.86 -1.02 -0.01
N VAL A 72 -25.84 -1.82 -0.33
CA VAL A 72 -24.68 -1.40 -1.10
C VAL A 72 -24.60 -2.19 -2.41
N ASN A 73 -24.15 -1.54 -3.46
CA ASN A 73 -23.93 -2.23 -4.73
C ASN A 73 -22.76 -3.22 -4.62
N HIS A 74 -22.87 -4.33 -5.32
CA HIS A 74 -21.78 -5.27 -5.48
C HIS A 74 -20.58 -4.58 -6.14
N SER A 75 -19.39 -4.72 -5.54
CA SER A 75 -18.14 -4.14 -6.06
C SER A 75 -17.08 -5.22 -6.26
N GLU A 76 -16.81 -5.52 -7.52
CA GLU A 76 -15.74 -6.42 -7.93
C GLU A 76 -14.36 -5.87 -7.56
N ALA A 77 -14.22 -4.55 -7.58
CA ALA A 77 -13.00 -3.86 -7.18
C ALA A 77 -12.69 -4.09 -5.69
N ALA A 78 -13.70 -3.98 -4.82
CA ALA A 78 -13.56 -4.24 -3.38
C ALA A 78 -13.21 -5.72 -3.11
N GLU A 79 -13.88 -6.66 -3.79
CA GLU A 79 -13.57 -8.10 -3.65
C GLU A 79 -12.15 -8.42 -4.10
N THR A 80 -11.70 -7.89 -5.24
CA THR A 80 -10.34 -8.08 -5.75
C THR A 80 -9.31 -7.52 -4.77
N SER A 81 -9.52 -6.30 -4.28
CA SER A 81 -8.65 -5.63 -3.32
C SER A 81 -8.55 -6.40 -1.99
N ALA A 82 -9.70 -6.91 -1.48
CA ALA A 82 -9.74 -7.73 -0.28
C ALA A 82 -9.00 -9.07 -0.46
N MET A 83 -9.20 -9.74 -1.61
CA MET A 83 -8.50 -10.99 -1.91
C MET A 83 -6.99 -10.81 -2.05
N ASP A 84 -6.54 -9.72 -2.67
CA ASP A 84 -5.10 -9.42 -2.78
C ASP A 84 -4.50 -9.14 -1.40
N ALA A 85 -5.20 -8.40 -0.54
CA ALA A 85 -4.77 -8.14 0.82
C ALA A 85 -4.67 -9.43 1.66
N LEU A 86 -5.64 -10.34 1.53
CA LEU A 86 -5.63 -11.63 2.21
C LEU A 86 -4.46 -12.51 1.75
N ALA A 87 -4.19 -12.50 0.45
CA ALA A 87 -3.07 -13.22 -0.12
C ALA A 87 -1.71 -12.64 0.33
N ASP A 88 -1.57 -11.30 0.40
CA ASP A 88 -0.36 -10.66 0.93
C ASP A 88 -0.14 -10.98 2.41
N ALA A 89 -1.23 -11.04 3.20
CA ALA A 89 -1.17 -11.50 4.59
C ALA A 89 -0.66 -12.94 4.69
N ALA A 90 -1.12 -13.85 3.83
CA ALA A 90 -0.61 -15.22 3.75
C ALA A 90 0.85 -15.29 3.29
N GLU A 91 1.24 -14.52 2.26
CA GLU A 91 2.60 -14.46 1.73
C GLU A 91 3.62 -13.88 2.73
N SER A 92 3.16 -13.10 3.72
CA SER A 92 4.03 -12.64 4.81
C SER A 92 4.42 -13.77 5.78
N VAL A 93 3.75 -14.92 5.71
CA VAL A 93 4.00 -16.12 6.54
C VAL A 93 4.66 -17.23 5.73
N SER A 94 4.16 -17.52 4.52
CA SER A 94 4.69 -18.57 3.64
C SER A 94 4.90 -18.05 2.22
N PRO A 95 6.01 -18.38 1.55
CA PRO A 95 6.22 -18.01 0.15
C PRO A 95 5.34 -18.82 -0.83
N LEU A 96 4.78 -19.96 -0.42
CA LEU A 96 3.97 -20.84 -1.23
C LEU A 96 2.49 -20.63 -0.92
N VAL A 97 1.87 -19.67 -1.60
CA VAL A 97 0.48 -19.27 -1.39
C VAL A 97 -0.33 -19.48 -2.66
N GLU A 98 -1.48 -20.13 -2.56
CA GLU A 98 -2.47 -20.26 -3.60
C GLU A 98 -3.70 -19.40 -3.26
N LYS A 99 -4.01 -18.45 -4.15
CA LYS A 99 -5.20 -17.61 -4.07
C LYS A 99 -6.34 -18.31 -4.81
N SER A 100 -7.50 -18.36 -4.18
CA SER A 100 -8.76 -18.77 -4.82
C SER A 100 -9.75 -17.61 -4.82
N ASP A 101 -10.87 -17.81 -5.47
CA ASP A 101 -11.99 -16.89 -5.36
C ASP A 101 -12.72 -17.07 -4.01
N ALA A 102 -13.63 -16.14 -3.68
CA ALA A 102 -14.52 -16.24 -2.52
C ALA A 102 -13.86 -16.30 -1.14
N GLY A 103 -12.82 -15.51 -0.92
CA GLY A 103 -12.23 -15.30 0.42
C GLY A 103 -11.42 -16.49 0.95
N ARG A 104 -10.87 -17.33 0.08
CA ARG A 104 -10.06 -18.49 0.45
C ARG A 104 -8.63 -18.35 -0.03
N VAL A 105 -7.70 -18.65 0.86
CA VAL A 105 -6.26 -18.70 0.55
C VAL A 105 -5.66 -19.94 1.20
N TRP A 106 -4.86 -20.69 0.45
CA TRP A 106 -4.09 -21.81 0.97
C TRP A 106 -2.60 -21.49 0.97
N LEU A 107 -1.90 -22.02 1.95
CA LEU A 107 -0.44 -21.87 2.05
C LEU A 107 0.20 -23.17 2.55
N ASP A 108 1.42 -23.45 2.08
CA ASP A 108 2.22 -24.58 2.56
C ASP A 108 2.97 -24.17 3.82
N LEU A 109 2.88 -24.99 4.85
CA LEU A 109 3.54 -24.78 6.15
C LEU A 109 4.87 -25.54 6.28
N ALA A 110 5.31 -26.25 5.24
CA ALA A 110 6.55 -27.03 5.30
C ALA A 110 7.75 -26.18 5.73
N GLY A 111 8.37 -26.55 6.84
CA GLY A 111 9.55 -25.89 7.38
C GLY A 111 9.30 -24.64 8.23
N LEU A 112 8.06 -24.16 8.35
CA LEU A 112 7.75 -22.96 9.14
C LEU A 112 7.77 -23.20 10.64
N GLU A 113 7.59 -24.43 11.12
CA GLU A 113 7.62 -24.77 12.55
C GLU A 113 8.91 -24.33 13.25
N ARG A 114 10.04 -24.38 12.54
CA ARG A 114 11.35 -23.94 13.07
C ARG A 114 11.46 -22.44 13.28
N LEU A 115 10.67 -21.66 12.53
CA LEU A 115 10.70 -20.19 12.55
C LEU A 115 9.59 -19.61 13.43
N MET A 116 8.41 -20.23 13.40
CA MET A 116 7.19 -19.66 13.97
C MET A 116 6.61 -20.49 15.14
N GLY A 117 7.18 -21.66 15.43
CA GLY A 117 6.72 -22.53 16.51
C GLY A 117 5.64 -23.51 16.07
N THR A 118 4.71 -23.85 16.96
CA THR A 118 3.67 -24.86 16.71
C THR A 118 2.67 -24.43 15.65
N GLU A 119 1.91 -25.37 15.09
CA GLU A 119 0.86 -25.08 14.11
C GLU A 119 -0.25 -24.20 14.69
N GLU A 120 -0.54 -24.29 15.99
CA GLU A 120 -1.47 -23.39 16.69
C GLU A 120 -0.93 -21.95 16.73
N ALA A 121 0.39 -21.78 16.94
CA ALA A 121 1.02 -20.46 16.89
C ALA A 121 0.95 -19.87 15.48
N ILE A 122 1.20 -20.71 14.46
CA ILE A 122 1.06 -20.31 13.05
C ILE A 122 -0.40 -19.94 12.75
N ALA A 123 -1.38 -20.74 13.19
CA ALA A 123 -2.80 -20.43 13.00
C ALA A 123 -3.20 -19.10 13.66
N SER A 124 -2.71 -18.84 14.87
CA SER A 124 -2.92 -17.56 15.58
C SER A 124 -2.30 -16.37 14.84
N GLU A 125 -1.11 -16.54 14.28
CA GLU A 125 -0.45 -15.50 13.50
C GLU A 125 -1.18 -15.21 12.19
N LEU A 126 -1.66 -16.24 11.49
CA LEU A 126 -2.46 -16.08 10.26
C LEU A 126 -3.77 -15.33 10.52
N GLU A 127 -4.49 -15.67 11.61
CA GLU A 127 -5.70 -14.96 12.04
C GLU A 127 -5.40 -13.49 12.33
N ARG A 128 -4.33 -13.21 13.08
CA ARG A 128 -3.87 -11.86 13.38
C ARG A 128 -3.51 -11.06 12.13
N ARG A 129 -2.83 -11.69 11.15
CA ARG A 129 -2.48 -11.05 9.86
C ARG A 129 -3.72 -10.74 9.02
N ALA A 130 -4.70 -11.65 8.99
CA ALA A 130 -5.97 -11.39 8.33
C ALA A 130 -6.71 -10.21 8.98
N ALA A 131 -6.74 -10.14 10.32
CA ALA A 131 -7.34 -9.02 11.04
C ALA A 131 -6.62 -7.68 10.77
N GLN A 132 -5.28 -7.67 10.62
CA GLN A 132 -4.51 -6.47 10.27
C GLN A 132 -4.87 -5.90 8.89
N VAL A 133 -5.30 -6.75 7.94
CA VAL A 133 -5.82 -6.29 6.65
C VAL A 133 -7.33 -6.04 6.65
N GLY A 134 -7.96 -6.00 7.83
CA GLY A 134 -9.37 -5.66 7.99
C GLY A 134 -10.33 -6.81 7.72
N MET A 135 -9.92 -8.07 7.90
CA MET A 135 -10.77 -9.23 7.65
C MET A 135 -10.76 -10.21 8.83
N GLU A 136 -11.96 -10.60 9.30
CA GLU A 136 -12.10 -11.70 10.23
C GLU A 136 -12.03 -13.02 9.47
N ALA A 137 -11.07 -13.87 9.82
CA ALA A 137 -10.84 -15.13 9.14
C ALA A 137 -10.86 -16.32 10.10
N SER A 138 -11.29 -17.47 9.59
CA SER A 138 -11.12 -18.77 10.24
C SER A 138 -9.93 -19.49 9.62
N ILE A 139 -9.17 -20.21 10.45
CA ILE A 139 -7.95 -20.89 10.03
C ILE A 139 -8.10 -22.39 10.24
N GLY A 140 -7.87 -23.16 9.18
CA GLY A 140 -7.82 -24.62 9.25
C GLY A 140 -6.47 -25.15 8.80
N ILE A 141 -5.85 -26.04 9.56
CA ILE A 141 -4.57 -26.69 9.23
C ILE A 141 -4.78 -28.20 9.17
N ALA A 142 -4.34 -28.83 8.07
CA ALA A 142 -4.44 -30.25 7.87
C ALA A 142 -3.42 -30.79 6.85
N SER A 143 -3.45 -32.09 6.55
CA SER A 143 -2.55 -32.76 5.62
C SER A 143 -2.82 -32.42 4.13
N ASN A 144 -4.01 -31.92 3.80
CA ASN A 144 -4.40 -31.52 2.43
C ASN A 144 -5.33 -30.32 2.43
N LYS A 145 -5.51 -29.75 1.24
CA LYS A 145 -6.30 -28.51 1.02
C LYS A 145 -7.75 -28.64 1.43
N GLU A 146 -8.40 -29.77 1.10
CA GLU A 146 -9.83 -29.96 1.33
C GLU A 146 -10.13 -30.09 2.82
N ILE A 147 -9.33 -30.89 3.57
CA ILE A 147 -9.50 -31.03 5.01
C ILE A 147 -9.19 -29.72 5.73
N ALA A 148 -8.13 -28.99 5.31
CA ALA A 148 -7.82 -27.67 5.84
C ALA A 148 -8.97 -26.68 5.61
N HIS A 149 -9.60 -26.71 4.44
CA HIS A 149 -10.77 -25.88 4.14
C HIS A 149 -11.97 -26.25 5.02
N LEU A 150 -12.29 -27.54 5.14
CA LEU A 150 -13.39 -28.01 6.01
C LEU A 150 -13.13 -27.63 7.49
N ALA A 151 -11.88 -27.73 7.93
CA ALA A 151 -11.49 -27.28 9.27
C ALA A 151 -11.73 -25.76 9.45
N ALA A 152 -11.38 -24.93 8.46
CA ALA A 152 -11.65 -23.49 8.48
C ALA A 152 -13.16 -23.19 8.47
N ARG A 153 -13.97 -23.95 7.72
CA ARG A 153 -15.43 -23.80 7.70
C ARG A 153 -16.11 -24.08 9.04
N CYS A 154 -15.48 -24.88 9.90
CA CYS A 154 -15.98 -25.09 11.25
C CYS A 154 -15.86 -23.84 12.14
N GLY A 155 -15.19 -22.80 11.70
CA GLY A 155 -14.98 -21.55 12.41
C GLY A 155 -13.81 -21.55 13.41
N GLY A 156 -13.27 -20.38 13.64
CA GLY A 156 -12.12 -20.17 14.53
C GLY A 156 -10.83 -20.79 14.01
N ARG A 157 -9.99 -21.27 14.93
CA ARG A 157 -8.73 -21.95 14.60
C ARG A 157 -8.87 -23.44 14.86
N ARG A 158 -8.57 -24.26 13.83
CA ARG A 158 -8.61 -25.72 13.94
C ARG A 158 -7.40 -26.35 13.28
N VAL A 159 -6.61 -27.02 14.08
CA VAL A 159 -5.47 -27.83 13.64
C VAL A 159 -5.89 -29.30 13.71
N ILE A 160 -5.82 -30.01 12.59
CA ILE A 160 -6.10 -31.44 12.51
C ILE A 160 -4.77 -32.17 12.42
N GLU A 161 -4.44 -32.93 13.43
CA GLU A 161 -3.18 -33.68 13.48
C GLU A 161 -3.13 -34.78 12.41
N PRO A 162 -1.94 -35.08 11.88
CA PRO A 162 -1.76 -36.18 10.94
C PRO A 162 -2.25 -37.50 11.52
N GLY A 163 -3.15 -38.17 10.79
CA GLY A 163 -3.78 -39.44 11.21
C GLY A 163 -5.12 -39.29 11.94
N GLN A 164 -5.53 -38.09 12.33
CA GLN A 164 -6.83 -37.81 12.96
C GLN A 164 -7.88 -37.31 11.94
N GLU A 165 -7.50 -37.20 10.66
CA GLU A 165 -8.36 -36.63 9.61
C GLU A 165 -9.69 -37.40 9.44
N ASN A 166 -9.64 -38.72 9.49
CA ASN A 166 -10.85 -39.57 9.34
C ASN A 166 -11.79 -39.36 10.52
N ASP A 167 -11.27 -39.28 11.74
CA ASP A 167 -12.08 -39.03 12.92
C ASP A 167 -12.76 -37.65 12.85
N PHE A 168 -12.01 -36.64 12.40
CA PHE A 168 -12.56 -35.32 12.16
C PHE A 168 -13.65 -35.32 11.10
N LEU A 169 -13.41 -35.91 9.92
CA LEU A 169 -14.36 -35.96 8.81
C LEU A 169 -15.64 -36.73 9.13
N ASN A 170 -15.54 -37.82 9.90
CA ASN A 170 -16.68 -38.68 10.22
C ASN A 170 -17.85 -37.94 10.89
N TRP A 171 -17.54 -36.91 11.69
CA TRP A 171 -18.56 -36.17 12.46
C TRP A 171 -19.08 -34.92 11.75
N LEU A 172 -18.45 -34.50 10.66
CA LEU A 172 -18.82 -33.26 9.97
C LEU A 172 -20.19 -33.42 9.27
N PRO A 173 -21.08 -32.43 9.41
CA PRO A 173 -22.33 -32.39 8.67
C PRO A 173 -22.09 -32.10 7.17
N LEU A 174 -22.99 -32.53 6.31
CA LEU A 174 -22.86 -32.42 4.84
C LEU A 174 -22.90 -30.98 4.34
N ASP A 175 -23.66 -30.12 5.00
CA ASP A 175 -23.75 -28.66 4.67
C ASP A 175 -22.41 -27.96 4.66
N LEU A 176 -21.41 -28.46 5.42
CA LEU A 176 -20.05 -27.95 5.37
C LEU A 176 -19.32 -28.21 4.04
N LEU A 177 -19.83 -29.06 3.16
CA LEU A 177 -19.27 -29.23 1.81
C LEU A 177 -19.52 -28.00 0.91
N GLY A 178 -20.43 -27.11 1.30
CA GLY A 178 -20.73 -25.88 0.56
C GLY A 178 -21.37 -26.16 -0.79
N LEU A 179 -22.24 -27.13 -0.85
CA LEU A 179 -22.98 -27.48 -2.06
C LEU A 179 -23.84 -26.31 -2.52
N ASP A 180 -24.27 -25.45 -1.57
CA ASP A 180 -25.15 -24.30 -1.82
C ASP A 180 -24.40 -23.07 -2.43
N GLU A 181 -23.09 -22.99 -2.29
CA GLU A 181 -22.32 -21.82 -2.75
C GLU A 181 -22.19 -21.73 -4.27
N LYS A 182 -22.41 -22.85 -4.98
CA LYS A 182 -22.47 -22.86 -6.45
C LYS A 182 -23.93 -22.97 -6.86
N SER A 183 -24.60 -21.84 -6.98
CA SER A 183 -26.01 -21.69 -7.39
C SER A 183 -26.32 -22.26 -8.76
N THR A 184 -26.08 -23.54 -8.96
CA THR A 184 -26.69 -24.30 -10.05
C THR A 184 -27.77 -25.14 -9.43
N SER A 185 -28.95 -25.19 -10.06
CA SER A 185 -30.11 -26.06 -9.71
C SER A 185 -29.70 -27.48 -9.30
N ASP A 186 -28.63 -27.99 -9.91
CA ASP A 186 -28.08 -29.32 -9.65
C ASP A 186 -27.46 -29.50 -8.24
N SER A 187 -27.10 -28.41 -7.53
CA SER A 187 -26.47 -28.48 -6.21
C SER A 187 -27.51 -28.75 -5.10
N ASN A 188 -28.62 -28.02 -5.12
CA ASN A 188 -29.72 -28.20 -4.18
C ASN A 188 -30.37 -29.58 -4.38
N ASP A 189 -30.51 -30.04 -5.62
CA ASP A 189 -31.03 -31.37 -5.93
C ASP A 189 -30.13 -32.48 -5.36
N MET A 190 -28.82 -32.28 -5.30
CA MET A 190 -27.91 -33.29 -4.77
C MET A 190 -27.96 -33.37 -3.24
N GLU A 191 -28.00 -32.22 -2.55
CA GLU A 191 -28.11 -32.18 -1.09
C GLU A 191 -29.45 -32.76 -0.62
N ASP A 192 -30.54 -32.35 -1.25
CA ASP A 192 -31.87 -32.91 -1.02
C ASP A 192 -31.94 -34.43 -1.31
N THR A 193 -31.21 -34.90 -2.30
CA THR A 193 -31.14 -36.33 -2.63
C THR A 193 -30.38 -37.08 -1.55
N LEU A 194 -29.25 -36.60 -1.09
CA LEU A 194 -28.48 -37.20 0.00
C LEU A 194 -29.28 -37.18 1.31
N ALA A 195 -29.96 -36.07 1.61
CA ALA A 195 -30.82 -35.95 2.78
C ALA A 195 -31.99 -36.94 2.75
N ARG A 196 -32.64 -37.17 1.56
CA ARG A 196 -33.67 -38.17 1.36
C ARG A 196 -33.16 -39.61 1.55
N TRP A 197 -31.88 -39.86 1.28
CA TRP A 197 -31.25 -41.16 1.57
C TRP A 197 -30.83 -41.29 3.04
N GLY A 198 -31.09 -40.29 3.88
CA GLY A 198 -30.76 -40.27 5.30
C GLY A 198 -29.31 -39.97 5.60
N ILE A 199 -28.53 -39.52 4.61
CA ILE A 199 -27.11 -39.18 4.76
C ILE A 199 -27.06 -37.75 5.22
N ARG A 200 -26.51 -37.54 6.43
CA ARG A 200 -26.40 -36.22 7.06
C ARG A 200 -24.96 -35.85 7.44
N ARG A 201 -24.07 -36.84 7.44
CA ARG A 201 -22.64 -36.65 7.86
C ARG A 201 -21.72 -37.18 6.77
N LEU A 202 -20.50 -36.58 6.73
CA LEU A 202 -19.45 -37.02 5.81
C LEU A 202 -19.05 -38.48 6.03
N GLY A 203 -18.98 -38.95 7.28
CA GLY A 203 -18.69 -40.34 7.58
C GLY A 203 -19.73 -41.35 7.02
N GLU A 204 -20.99 -40.98 6.90
CA GLU A 204 -22.02 -41.79 6.27
C GLU A 204 -21.82 -41.82 4.74
N LEU A 205 -21.49 -40.66 4.13
CA LEU A 205 -21.18 -40.56 2.72
C LEU A 205 -19.92 -41.35 2.34
N ALA A 206 -18.89 -41.32 3.21
CA ALA A 206 -17.62 -42.04 3.01
C ALA A 206 -17.79 -43.59 2.93
N ARG A 207 -18.84 -44.13 3.53
CA ARG A 207 -19.12 -45.58 3.54
C ARG A 207 -19.81 -46.07 2.27
N LEU A 208 -20.30 -45.15 1.44
CA LEU A 208 -21.03 -45.53 0.21
C LEU A 208 -20.08 -46.05 -0.85
N ASP A 209 -20.62 -46.91 -1.73
CA ASP A 209 -19.87 -47.38 -2.88
C ASP A 209 -19.76 -46.28 -3.95
N PRO A 210 -18.54 -45.91 -4.39
CA PRO A 210 -18.31 -44.86 -5.38
C PRO A 210 -19.01 -45.17 -6.73
N ASP A 211 -19.04 -46.42 -7.15
CA ASP A 211 -19.64 -46.81 -8.44
C ASP A 211 -21.17 -46.69 -8.39
N ALA A 212 -21.80 -47.06 -7.27
CA ALA A 212 -23.24 -46.89 -7.06
C ALA A 212 -23.63 -45.41 -7.00
N ILE A 213 -22.82 -44.58 -6.37
CA ILE A 213 -23.04 -43.13 -6.34
C ILE A 213 -22.74 -42.48 -7.69
N GLY A 214 -21.66 -42.90 -8.37
CA GLY A 214 -21.35 -42.42 -9.71
C GLY A 214 -22.46 -42.64 -10.73
N SER A 215 -23.15 -43.74 -10.65
CA SER A 215 -24.30 -44.03 -11.53
C SER A 215 -25.52 -43.16 -11.26
N ARG A 216 -25.70 -42.60 -10.04
CA ARG A 216 -26.87 -41.81 -9.64
C ARG A 216 -26.62 -40.31 -9.57
N LEU A 217 -25.47 -39.90 -9.07
CA LEU A 217 -25.08 -38.49 -8.85
C LEU A 217 -23.92 -38.04 -9.77
N GLY A 218 -23.52 -38.93 -10.68
CA GLY A 218 -22.46 -38.63 -11.65
C GLY A 218 -21.11 -38.45 -11.02
N ARG A 219 -20.20 -37.79 -11.77
CA ARG A 219 -18.81 -37.54 -11.40
C ARG A 219 -18.67 -36.74 -10.09
N ARG A 220 -19.59 -35.80 -9.84
CA ARG A 220 -19.59 -34.96 -8.66
C ARG A 220 -19.86 -35.78 -7.38
N GLY A 221 -20.76 -36.76 -7.43
CA GLY A 221 -21.01 -37.66 -6.29
C GLY A 221 -19.76 -38.46 -5.90
N VAL A 222 -19.02 -38.99 -6.89
CA VAL A 222 -17.74 -39.68 -6.65
C VAL A 222 -16.69 -38.75 -6.04
N GLU A 223 -16.63 -37.48 -6.49
CA GLU A 223 -15.73 -36.48 -5.92
C GLU A 223 -16.03 -36.18 -4.44
N LEU A 224 -17.33 -36.08 -4.10
CA LEU A 224 -17.76 -35.87 -2.71
C LEU A 224 -17.37 -37.06 -1.80
N ILE A 225 -17.46 -38.32 -2.29
CA ILE A 225 -16.97 -39.47 -1.53
C ILE A 225 -15.50 -39.41 -1.30
N ARG A 226 -14.68 -38.99 -2.30
CA ARG A 226 -13.23 -38.83 -2.14
C ARG A 226 -12.87 -37.75 -1.11
N ILE A 227 -13.64 -36.65 -1.12
CA ILE A 227 -13.48 -35.59 -0.11
C ILE A 227 -13.85 -36.16 1.27
N ALA A 228 -14.97 -36.85 1.41
CA ALA A 228 -15.41 -37.45 2.66
C ALA A 228 -14.45 -38.52 3.23
N ARG A 229 -13.70 -39.19 2.35
CA ARG A 229 -12.64 -40.15 2.71
C ARG A 229 -11.26 -39.48 2.97
N GLY A 230 -11.13 -38.18 2.74
CA GLY A 230 -9.86 -37.47 2.80
C GLY A 230 -8.85 -37.85 1.70
N GLU A 231 -9.30 -38.52 0.64
CA GLU A 231 -8.47 -39.07 -0.44
C GLU A 231 -8.11 -37.99 -1.50
N ASN A 232 -8.74 -36.82 -1.43
CA ASN A 232 -8.47 -35.74 -2.41
C ASN A 232 -7.13 -35.09 -2.11
N LYS A 233 -6.13 -35.35 -2.98
CA LYS A 233 -4.77 -34.82 -2.88
C LYS A 233 -4.53 -33.73 -3.93
N THR A 234 -5.39 -32.76 -4.00
CA THR A 234 -5.19 -31.61 -4.88
C THR A 234 -3.90 -30.87 -4.46
N ARG A 235 -2.98 -30.73 -5.40
CA ARG A 235 -1.71 -30.02 -5.13
C ARG A 235 -1.97 -28.52 -4.98
N LEU A 236 -1.19 -27.89 -4.12
CA LEU A 236 -1.14 -26.43 -4.03
C LEU A 236 -0.48 -25.87 -5.28
N ILE A 237 -1.12 -24.88 -5.92
CA ILE A 237 -0.61 -24.17 -7.09
C ILE A 237 -0.23 -22.74 -6.64
N PRO A 238 1.06 -22.52 -6.29
CA PRO A 238 1.47 -21.23 -5.79
C PRO A 238 1.30 -20.12 -6.84
N ARG A 239 0.78 -18.98 -6.42
CA ARG A 239 0.79 -17.79 -7.23
C ARG A 239 2.18 -17.14 -7.23
N ARG A 240 2.48 -16.35 -8.24
CA ARG A 240 3.62 -15.42 -8.17
C ARG A 240 3.25 -14.26 -7.25
N PRO A 241 4.16 -13.82 -6.36
CA PRO A 241 3.94 -12.62 -5.55
C PRO A 241 3.61 -11.42 -6.42
N ALA A 242 2.77 -10.55 -5.91
CA ALA A 242 2.40 -9.33 -6.62
C ALA A 242 3.62 -8.39 -6.77
N GLU A 243 3.85 -7.93 -7.99
CA GLU A 243 4.88 -6.91 -8.30
C GLU A 243 4.38 -5.49 -7.97
N ILE A 244 3.08 -5.30 -7.87
CA ILE A 244 2.40 -4.02 -7.59
C ILE A 244 1.33 -4.27 -6.54
N PHE A 245 1.28 -3.40 -5.55
CA PHE A 245 0.24 -3.42 -4.52
C PHE A 245 -0.89 -2.50 -4.93
N THR A 246 -2.09 -3.05 -5.04
CA THR A 246 -3.27 -2.33 -5.51
C THR A 246 -4.34 -2.25 -4.43
N GLU A 247 -4.96 -1.08 -4.29
CA GLU A 247 -6.25 -0.87 -3.64
C GLU A 247 -7.20 -0.18 -4.60
N ALA A 248 -8.46 -0.61 -4.63
CA ALA A 248 -9.48 -0.02 -5.48
C ALA A 248 -10.81 0.05 -4.74
N ILE A 249 -11.57 1.11 -5.00
CA ILE A 249 -12.92 1.31 -4.47
C ILE A 249 -13.82 1.89 -5.55
N GLU A 250 -15.06 1.45 -5.58
CA GLU A 250 -16.15 2.05 -6.35
C GLU A 250 -17.01 2.89 -5.40
N LEU A 251 -17.32 4.11 -5.81
CA LEU A 251 -18.08 5.06 -5.03
C LEU A 251 -19.56 4.98 -5.42
N ASP A 252 -20.47 5.02 -4.44
CA ASP A 252 -21.91 5.01 -4.70
C ASP A 252 -22.39 6.29 -5.41
N TYR A 253 -21.62 7.38 -5.28
CA TYR A 253 -21.85 8.66 -5.96
C TYR A 253 -20.52 9.28 -6.38
N GLY A 254 -20.56 10.02 -7.49
CA GLY A 254 -19.36 10.68 -8.01
C GLY A 254 -18.89 11.83 -7.13
N ILE A 255 -17.58 11.91 -6.86
CA ILE A 255 -16.95 12.99 -6.10
C ILE A 255 -16.25 13.96 -7.06
N GLU A 256 -16.59 15.25 -7.01
CA GLU A 256 -16.07 16.28 -7.91
C GLU A 256 -14.87 17.04 -7.35
N THR A 257 -14.73 17.09 -6.01
CA THR A 257 -13.73 17.92 -5.34
C THR A 257 -12.63 17.08 -4.69
N ILE A 258 -11.44 17.65 -4.56
CA ILE A 258 -10.24 16.94 -4.08
C ILE A 258 -10.34 16.62 -2.58
N GLU A 259 -10.93 17.51 -1.78
CA GLU A 259 -10.97 17.34 -0.33
C GLU A 259 -11.73 16.07 0.11
N PRO A 260 -12.98 15.78 -0.36
CA PRO A 260 -13.63 14.51 -0.07
C PRO A 260 -12.89 13.29 -0.65
N LEU A 261 -12.21 13.41 -1.80
CA LEU A 261 -11.37 12.34 -2.32
C LEU A 261 -10.25 11.98 -1.33
N GLY A 262 -9.69 12.97 -0.64
CA GLY A 262 -8.67 12.76 0.39
C GLY A 262 -9.16 11.87 1.53
N PHE A 263 -10.40 12.04 1.98
CA PHE A 263 -11.00 11.19 3.04
C PHE A 263 -11.16 9.74 2.60
N VAL A 264 -11.48 9.50 1.33
CA VAL A 264 -11.58 8.13 0.78
C VAL A 264 -10.19 7.52 0.55
N MET A 265 -9.24 8.30 0.04
CA MET A 265 -7.91 7.79 -0.29
C MET A 265 -7.04 7.51 0.93
N LEU A 266 -7.20 8.23 2.05
CA LEU A 266 -6.39 8.00 3.25
C LEU A 266 -6.50 6.57 3.78
N PRO A 267 -7.70 6.01 4.03
CA PRO A 267 -7.82 4.62 4.46
C PRO A 267 -7.28 3.61 3.42
N MET A 268 -7.37 3.91 2.12
CA MET A 268 -6.78 3.06 1.07
C MET A 268 -5.25 3.03 1.18
N LEU A 269 -4.62 4.20 1.38
CA LEU A 269 -3.17 4.32 1.57
C LEU A 269 -2.71 3.66 2.87
N GLU A 270 -3.46 3.79 3.96
CA GLU A 270 -3.17 3.11 5.22
C GLU A 270 -3.17 1.59 5.04
N ARG A 271 -4.18 1.02 4.35
CA ARG A 271 -4.24 -0.41 4.04
C ARG A 271 -3.06 -0.87 3.17
N LEU A 272 -2.68 -0.08 2.16
CA LEU A 272 -1.50 -0.37 1.31
C LEU A 272 -0.20 -0.38 2.14
N CYS A 273 -0.02 0.62 3.00
CA CYS A 273 1.14 0.69 3.88
C CYS A 273 1.23 -0.51 4.84
N GLU A 274 0.10 -0.95 5.42
CA GLU A 274 0.09 -2.13 6.28
C GLU A 274 0.43 -3.43 5.51
N ARG A 275 -0.10 -3.61 4.29
CA ARG A 275 0.25 -4.74 3.42
C ARG A 275 1.74 -4.76 3.09
N LEU A 276 2.32 -3.61 2.74
CA LEU A 276 3.75 -3.46 2.47
C LEU A 276 4.60 -3.77 3.71
N LYS A 277 4.24 -3.22 4.89
CA LYS A 277 4.94 -3.47 6.16
C LYS A 277 4.96 -4.95 6.52
N MET A 278 3.85 -5.67 6.37
CA MET A 278 3.79 -7.11 6.65
C MET A 278 4.80 -7.92 5.82
N ARG A 279 5.13 -7.44 4.63
CA ARG A 279 6.11 -8.03 3.72
C ARG A 279 7.53 -7.46 3.88
N GLY A 280 7.75 -6.58 4.87
CA GLY A 280 9.03 -5.90 5.07
C GLY A 280 9.39 -4.92 3.95
N LEU A 281 8.38 -4.38 3.25
CA LEU A 281 8.52 -3.47 2.12
C LEU A 281 8.04 -2.05 2.50
N VAL A 282 8.39 -1.09 1.66
CA VAL A 282 7.93 0.29 1.72
C VAL A 282 7.37 0.73 0.38
N ALA A 283 6.50 1.74 0.39
CA ALA A 283 5.92 2.30 -0.82
C ALA A 283 6.96 3.10 -1.60
N GLY A 284 7.07 2.80 -2.88
CA GLY A 284 7.73 3.62 -3.89
C GLY A 284 6.73 4.54 -4.60
N ASP A 285 6.96 4.79 -5.90
CA ASP A 285 6.06 5.62 -6.70
C ASP A 285 4.66 5.03 -6.78
N MET A 286 3.67 5.90 -6.90
CA MET A 286 2.26 5.52 -7.02
C MET A 286 1.71 5.89 -8.39
N MET A 287 0.78 5.06 -8.88
CA MET A 287 -0.09 5.38 -10.00
C MET A 287 -1.53 5.52 -9.49
N LEU A 288 -2.09 6.70 -9.61
CA LEU A 288 -3.51 6.94 -9.38
C LEU A 288 -4.26 6.73 -10.69
N SER A 289 -5.38 6.03 -10.63
CA SER A 289 -6.28 5.83 -11.77
C SER A 289 -7.71 6.05 -11.32
N PHE A 290 -8.42 6.97 -11.98
CA PHE A 290 -9.81 7.29 -11.73
C PHE A 290 -10.67 6.94 -12.94
N ARG A 291 -11.85 6.36 -12.70
CA ARG A 291 -12.93 6.33 -13.66
C ARG A 291 -13.86 7.48 -13.33
N LEU A 292 -14.16 8.28 -14.35
CA LEU A 292 -14.98 9.48 -14.24
C LEU A 292 -16.42 9.19 -14.68
N SER A 293 -17.36 10.03 -14.24
CA SER A 293 -18.79 9.94 -14.58
C SER A 293 -19.08 10.07 -16.09
N ASP A 294 -18.18 10.67 -16.84
CA ASP A 294 -18.24 10.76 -18.30
C ASP A 294 -17.56 9.56 -19.00
N HIS A 295 -17.29 8.49 -18.26
CA HIS A 295 -16.61 7.26 -18.71
C HIS A 295 -15.15 7.44 -19.13
N ARG A 296 -14.56 8.61 -19.02
CA ARG A 296 -13.12 8.81 -19.24
C ARG A 296 -12.31 8.22 -18.09
N LYS A 297 -11.08 7.82 -18.42
CA LYS A 297 -10.09 7.41 -17.43
C LYS A 297 -9.08 8.55 -17.25
N PHE A 298 -8.83 8.90 -16.02
CA PHE A 298 -7.76 9.83 -15.63
C PHE A 298 -6.70 9.03 -14.87
N SER A 299 -5.43 9.18 -15.27
CA SER A 299 -4.32 8.50 -14.59
C SER A 299 -3.21 9.50 -14.30
N ARG A 300 -2.63 9.40 -13.11
CA ARG A 300 -1.57 10.29 -12.64
C ARG A 300 -0.51 9.52 -11.88
N ARG A 301 0.76 9.64 -12.31
CA ARG A 301 1.89 9.15 -11.53
C ARG A 301 2.26 10.17 -10.45
N VAL A 302 2.41 9.70 -9.22
CA VAL A 302 2.83 10.49 -8.06
C VAL A 302 4.15 9.92 -7.55
N ALA A 303 5.21 10.71 -7.69
CA ALA A 303 6.51 10.36 -7.15
C ALA A 303 6.54 10.67 -5.64
N ILE A 304 6.93 9.68 -4.82
CA ILE A 304 6.99 9.86 -3.36
C ILE A 304 8.32 10.51 -2.91
N GLY A 305 9.35 10.48 -3.78
CA GLY A 305 10.68 11.00 -3.47
C GLY A 305 11.51 10.01 -2.65
N ALA A 306 11.11 9.73 -1.41
CA ALA A 306 11.71 8.68 -0.58
C ALA A 306 10.73 7.54 -0.33
N PRO A 307 11.15 6.26 -0.47
CA PRO A 307 10.32 5.12 -0.12
C PRO A 307 9.85 5.20 1.34
N SER A 308 8.54 5.16 1.58
CA SER A 308 7.94 5.40 2.90
C SER A 308 6.67 4.59 3.10
N ASN A 309 6.31 4.32 4.36
CA ASN A 309 5.02 3.77 4.78
C ASN A 309 4.20 4.79 5.59
N ASP A 310 4.41 6.08 5.35
CA ASP A 310 3.59 7.15 5.94
C ASP A 310 2.45 7.52 5.00
N ALA A 311 1.26 6.96 5.27
CA ALA A 311 0.06 7.17 4.46
C ALA A 311 -0.35 8.65 4.38
N ARG A 312 -0.15 9.44 5.44
CA ARG A 312 -0.48 10.88 5.45
C ARG A 312 0.46 11.68 4.58
N ALA A 313 1.75 11.33 4.62
CA ALA A 313 2.73 11.94 3.73
C ALA A 313 2.44 11.62 2.26
N MET A 314 2.07 10.36 1.97
CA MET A 314 1.64 9.93 0.63
C MET A 314 0.39 10.69 0.17
N LEU A 315 -0.63 10.83 1.05
CA LEU A 315 -1.83 11.60 0.73
C LEU A 315 -1.51 13.06 0.42
N ALA A 316 -0.61 13.70 1.17
CA ALA A 316 -0.20 15.07 0.90
C ALA A 316 0.41 15.22 -0.51
N MET A 317 1.23 14.25 -0.96
CA MET A 317 1.79 14.23 -2.32
C MET A 317 0.70 14.02 -3.37
N VAL A 318 -0.26 13.13 -3.11
CA VAL A 318 -1.43 12.92 -3.97
C VAL A 318 -2.23 14.21 -4.12
N THR A 319 -2.57 14.88 -3.02
CA THR A 319 -3.35 16.12 -3.03
C THR A 319 -2.65 17.20 -3.84
N LEU A 320 -1.36 17.45 -3.61
CA LEU A 320 -0.56 18.41 -4.39
C LEU A 320 -0.55 18.07 -5.90
N SER A 321 -0.44 16.78 -6.22
CA SER A 321 -0.45 16.33 -7.61
C SER A 321 -1.80 16.55 -8.29
N LEU A 322 -2.91 16.35 -7.57
CA LEU A 322 -4.27 16.57 -8.07
C LEU A 322 -4.64 18.07 -8.16
N GLU A 323 -4.16 18.90 -7.23
CA GLU A 323 -4.33 20.37 -7.30
C GLU A 323 -3.68 20.95 -8.55
N SER A 324 -2.54 20.40 -8.97
CA SER A 324 -1.88 20.83 -10.22
C SER A 324 -2.61 20.40 -11.48
N LEU A 325 -3.37 19.32 -11.45
CA LEU A 325 -4.15 18.79 -12.56
C LEU A 325 -5.31 17.95 -12.03
N ALA A 326 -6.48 18.58 -11.90
CA ALA A 326 -7.70 17.95 -11.44
C ALA A 326 -8.33 17.02 -12.51
N PRO A 327 -9.11 16.02 -12.11
CA PRO A 327 -9.72 15.03 -13.03
C PRO A 327 -10.70 15.63 -14.05
N GLY A 328 -11.33 16.77 -13.77
CA GLY A 328 -12.21 17.50 -14.68
C GLY A 328 -13.65 16.98 -14.79
N ALA A 329 -14.00 15.89 -14.10
CA ALA A 329 -15.35 15.36 -13.93
C ALA A 329 -15.43 14.56 -12.63
N ALA A 330 -16.64 14.21 -12.17
CA ALA A 330 -16.85 13.47 -10.94
C ALA A 330 -16.19 12.08 -11.01
N VAL A 331 -15.48 11.70 -9.93
CA VAL A 331 -14.78 10.43 -9.80
C VAL A 331 -15.73 9.38 -9.26
N GLU A 332 -15.89 8.25 -9.96
CA GLU A 332 -16.73 7.11 -9.58
C GLU A 332 -15.94 5.92 -9.08
N THR A 333 -14.69 5.76 -9.55
CA THR A 333 -13.81 4.68 -9.10
C THR A 333 -12.43 5.23 -8.83
N ILE A 334 -11.84 4.83 -7.72
CA ILE A 334 -10.47 5.16 -7.34
C ILE A 334 -9.67 3.86 -7.33
N ARG A 335 -8.51 3.87 -8.00
CA ARG A 335 -7.51 2.81 -7.94
C ARG A 335 -6.16 3.43 -7.65
N ILE A 336 -5.47 2.87 -6.67
CA ILE A 336 -4.12 3.25 -6.27
C ILE A 336 -3.23 2.02 -6.45
N ASP A 337 -2.25 2.13 -7.32
CA ASP A 337 -1.22 1.13 -7.55
C ASP A 337 0.10 1.66 -6.97
N VAL A 338 0.77 0.86 -6.13
CA VAL A 338 2.02 1.23 -5.46
C VAL A 338 3.13 0.27 -5.84
N GLU A 339 4.26 0.80 -6.29
CA GLU A 339 5.48 0.02 -6.52
C GLU A 339 6.14 -0.31 -5.18
N PRO A 340 6.36 -1.60 -4.83
CA PRO A 340 7.07 -1.94 -3.61
C PRO A 340 8.57 -1.66 -3.74
N ARG A 341 9.18 -1.20 -2.67
CA ARG A 341 10.63 -1.00 -2.55
C ARG A 341 11.13 -1.65 -1.27
N THR A 342 12.39 -2.06 -1.26
CA THR A 342 13.06 -2.49 -0.02
C THR A 342 13.38 -1.26 0.83
N PRO A 343 13.13 -1.32 2.16
CA PRO A 343 13.54 -0.24 3.05
C PRO A 343 15.06 -0.01 2.94
N ARG A 344 15.47 1.24 2.89
CA ARG A 344 16.89 1.57 3.04
C ARG A 344 17.28 1.32 4.50
N ALA A 345 18.30 0.50 4.73
CA ALA A 345 18.86 0.33 6.05
C ALA A 345 19.58 1.63 6.45
N ALA A 346 18.89 2.51 7.17
CA ALA A 346 19.51 3.67 7.79
C ALA A 346 20.03 3.26 9.15
N GLN A 347 21.31 2.95 9.25
CA GLN A 347 21.97 2.82 10.55
C GLN A 347 22.15 4.24 11.11
N VAL A 348 21.32 4.61 12.07
CA VAL A 348 21.49 5.86 12.81
C VAL A 348 22.69 5.66 13.73
N ASP A 349 23.75 6.44 13.49
CA ASP A 349 24.91 6.44 14.37
C ASP A 349 24.52 7.09 15.70
N MET A 350 24.68 6.35 16.79
CA MET A 350 24.27 6.75 18.13
C MET A 350 25.16 7.91 18.68
N PHE A 351 26.28 8.19 18.04
CA PHE A 351 27.26 9.19 18.48
C PHE A 351 27.27 10.46 17.63
N LEU A 352 26.50 10.50 16.54
CA LEU A 352 26.37 11.72 15.75
C LEU A 352 25.25 12.61 16.29
N PRO A 353 25.41 13.96 16.21
CA PRO A 353 24.33 14.88 16.53
C PRO A 353 23.09 14.55 15.68
N PRO A 354 21.87 14.73 16.23
CA PRO A 354 20.65 14.43 15.50
C PRO A 354 20.59 15.26 14.22
N ALA A 355 20.84 14.61 13.09
CA ALA A 355 20.63 15.17 11.76
C ALA A 355 19.19 14.84 11.31
N PRO A 356 18.58 15.64 10.40
CA PRO A 356 17.30 15.30 9.82
C PRO A 356 17.37 13.91 9.21
N ALA A 357 16.39 13.06 9.54
CA ALA A 357 16.32 11.73 8.94
C ALA A 357 16.30 11.88 7.40
N PRO A 358 17.17 11.17 6.66
CA PRO A 358 17.30 11.31 5.21
C PRO A 358 15.94 11.21 4.49
N ASP A 359 15.08 10.28 4.95
CA ASP A 359 13.75 10.07 4.39
C ASP A 359 12.82 11.28 4.56
N ARG A 360 12.88 11.98 5.71
CA ARG A 360 12.11 13.22 5.93
C ARG A 360 12.61 14.36 5.07
N LEU A 361 13.90 14.41 4.84
CA LEU A 361 14.50 15.43 3.98
C LEU A 361 14.11 15.20 2.52
N GLU A 362 14.21 13.96 2.03
CA GLU A 362 13.76 13.58 0.68
C GLU A 362 12.27 13.91 0.47
N LEU A 363 11.40 13.60 1.44
CA LEU A 363 9.98 13.94 1.38
C LEU A 363 9.76 15.46 1.30
N THR A 364 10.52 16.24 2.07
CA THR A 364 10.43 17.71 2.05
C THR A 364 10.86 18.26 0.69
N ILE A 365 11.93 17.71 0.12
CA ILE A 365 12.43 18.08 -1.21
C ILE A 365 11.40 17.69 -2.29
N ALA A 366 10.78 16.51 -2.20
CA ALA A 366 9.74 16.11 -3.13
C ALA A 366 8.53 17.06 -3.08
N ARG A 367 8.13 17.53 -1.89
CA ARG A 367 7.08 18.55 -1.74
C ARG A 367 7.48 19.88 -2.38
N LEU A 368 8.70 20.33 -2.15
CA LEU A 368 9.22 21.56 -2.77
C LEU A 368 9.28 21.43 -4.29
N ALA A 369 9.74 20.30 -4.80
CA ALA A 369 9.79 20.01 -6.24
C ALA A 369 8.39 19.99 -6.88
N SER A 370 7.37 19.52 -6.16
CA SER A 370 5.97 19.56 -6.62
C SER A 370 5.41 20.97 -6.70
N LEU A 371 5.84 21.87 -5.80
CA LEU A 371 5.40 23.27 -5.76
C LEU A 371 6.19 24.16 -6.73
N CYS A 372 7.51 23.99 -6.79
CA CYS A 372 8.41 24.90 -7.53
C CYS A 372 8.78 24.36 -8.92
N GLY A 373 8.44 23.10 -9.22
CA GLY A 373 8.91 22.35 -10.38
C GLY A 373 10.17 21.54 -10.07
N PRO A 374 10.30 20.33 -10.64
CA PRO A 374 11.41 19.41 -10.34
C PRO A 374 12.79 19.97 -10.72
N ASP A 375 12.86 20.83 -11.71
CA ASP A 375 14.12 21.42 -12.20
C ASP A 375 14.60 22.61 -11.35
N ASN A 376 13.79 23.07 -10.39
CA ASN A 376 14.09 24.21 -9.54
C ASN A 376 14.48 23.83 -8.10
N VAL A 377 14.50 22.54 -7.78
CA VAL A 377 14.80 22.02 -6.44
C VAL A 377 15.86 20.94 -6.49
N GLY A 378 16.96 21.15 -5.81
CA GLY A 378 18.08 20.20 -5.82
C GLY A 378 19.25 20.65 -4.94
N THR A 379 20.39 20.02 -5.14
CA THR A 379 21.64 20.37 -4.50
C THR A 379 22.50 21.22 -5.43
N LEU A 380 22.98 22.35 -4.92
CA LEU A 380 23.94 23.17 -5.66
C LEU A 380 25.31 22.50 -5.64
N ARG A 381 25.86 22.19 -6.81
CA ARG A 381 27.26 21.80 -6.97
C ARG A 381 28.05 22.88 -7.68
N ALA A 382 29.23 23.14 -7.15
CA ALA A 382 30.19 24.01 -7.85
C ALA A 382 30.64 23.33 -9.15
N GLU A 383 30.62 24.07 -10.23
CA GLU A 383 31.21 23.65 -11.48
C GLU A 383 32.72 23.88 -11.45
N ASP A 384 33.48 23.16 -12.26
CA ASP A 384 34.91 23.37 -12.46
C ASP A 384 35.11 24.62 -13.31
N SER A 385 34.91 25.76 -12.67
CA SER A 385 35.00 27.10 -13.27
C SER A 385 35.53 28.12 -12.27
N HIS A 386 36.30 29.09 -12.77
CA HIS A 386 36.76 30.19 -11.96
C HIS A 386 35.69 31.26 -11.66
N ARG A 387 34.46 31.09 -12.19
CA ARG A 387 33.35 31.99 -11.86
C ARG A 387 32.76 31.62 -10.51
N ILE A 388 32.63 32.60 -9.61
CA ILE A 388 32.01 32.44 -8.28
C ILE A 388 30.56 31.94 -8.40
N GLU A 389 29.95 32.13 -9.56
CA GLU A 389 28.56 31.90 -9.87
C GLU A 389 28.34 30.58 -10.61
N ALA A 390 29.42 29.89 -10.99
CA ALA A 390 29.32 28.61 -11.69
C ALA A 390 28.88 27.50 -10.72
N VAL A 391 27.59 27.43 -10.53
CA VAL A 391 26.92 26.39 -9.76
C VAL A 391 25.87 25.74 -10.64
N ARG A 392 25.81 24.42 -10.61
CA ARG A 392 24.76 23.65 -11.26
C ARG A 392 23.82 23.09 -10.21
N LEU A 393 22.53 23.12 -10.51
CA LEU A 393 21.53 22.45 -9.70
C LEU A 393 21.49 20.97 -10.12
N GLU A 394 21.86 20.07 -9.20
CA GLU A 394 21.76 18.63 -9.39
C GLU A 394 20.62 18.08 -8.55
N LYS A 395 20.03 16.96 -9.02
CA LYS A 395 19.01 16.26 -8.26
C LYS A 395 19.57 15.92 -6.87
N PHE A 396 18.80 16.18 -5.83
CA PHE A 396 19.20 15.81 -4.48
C PHE A 396 19.39 14.30 -4.37
N GLU A 397 20.54 13.89 -3.92
CA GLU A 397 20.84 12.54 -3.49
C GLU A 397 21.25 12.58 -2.03
N PRO A 398 20.62 11.79 -1.14
CA PRO A 398 21.03 11.75 0.25
C PRO A 398 22.50 11.32 0.34
N PRO A 399 23.32 11.97 1.16
CA PRO A 399 24.71 11.59 1.32
C PRO A 399 24.78 10.12 1.79
N PRO A 400 25.72 9.32 1.27
CA PRO A 400 25.92 7.97 1.77
C PRO A 400 26.25 8.02 3.26
N PRO A 401 25.85 6.99 4.03
CA PRO A 401 26.23 6.92 5.45
C PRO A 401 27.76 7.00 5.54
N ARG A 402 28.25 7.94 6.32
CA ARG A 402 29.71 8.09 6.52
C ARG A 402 30.21 6.86 7.27
N PRO A 403 31.25 6.17 6.78
CA PRO A 403 31.89 5.13 7.56
C PRO A 403 32.42 5.76 8.88
N PHE A 404 32.22 5.07 9.97
CA PHE A 404 32.76 5.47 11.27
C PHE A 404 34.30 5.39 11.21
N GLU A 405 34.97 6.51 11.07
CA GLU A 405 36.42 6.58 11.23
C GLU A 405 36.73 6.74 12.72
N LEU A 406 37.25 5.69 13.33
CA LEU A 406 37.72 5.68 14.74
C LEU A 406 38.88 6.60 15.01
N ASN A 407 39.50 7.20 14.01
CA ASN A 407 40.62 8.08 14.14
C ASN A 407 40.20 9.54 13.89
N GLY A 408 39.53 10.10 14.86
CA GLY A 408 39.26 11.54 14.90
C GLY A 408 40.44 12.36 15.46
N ASP A 409 41.56 12.34 14.84
CA ASP A 409 42.48 13.48 14.92
C ASP A 409 42.04 14.53 13.90
N SER A 410 40.84 15.04 14.09
CA SER A 410 40.46 16.29 13.44
C SER A 410 41.03 17.47 14.24
N ASP A 411 42.31 17.66 14.14
CA ASP A 411 42.87 18.99 14.21
C ASP A 411 42.31 19.81 13.02
N VAL A 412 41.00 19.99 13.01
CA VAL A 412 40.38 21.07 12.24
C VAL A 412 40.79 22.34 12.94
N LYS A 413 42.03 22.76 12.69
CA LYS A 413 42.36 24.16 12.80
C LYS A 413 41.23 24.88 12.07
N SER A 414 40.39 25.53 12.84
CA SER A 414 39.39 26.47 12.34
C SER A 414 40.16 27.51 11.53
N ILE A 415 40.47 27.19 10.29
CA ILE A 415 40.89 28.17 9.32
C ILE A 415 39.66 29.05 9.20
N ALA A 416 39.75 30.25 9.75
CA ALA A 416 38.72 31.27 9.56
C ALA A 416 38.57 31.45 8.04
N GLN A 417 37.61 30.70 7.44
CA GLN A 417 37.34 30.81 6.02
C GLN A 417 36.73 32.18 5.80
N LEU A 418 37.42 32.99 5.00
CA LEU A 418 36.86 34.24 4.53
C LEU A 418 35.59 33.93 3.72
N THR A 419 34.44 34.23 4.29
CA THR A 419 33.18 34.05 3.60
C THR A 419 32.91 35.28 2.75
N ILE A 420 32.99 35.13 1.43
CA ILE A 420 32.62 36.18 0.49
C ILE A 420 31.15 35.98 0.10
N ARG A 421 30.34 37.01 0.30
CA ARG A 421 28.93 37.04 -0.13
C ARG A 421 28.78 37.99 -1.32
N ALA A 422 28.31 37.45 -2.44
CA ALA A 422 27.90 38.29 -3.57
C ALA A 422 26.49 38.85 -3.30
N VAL A 423 26.33 40.17 -3.47
CA VAL A 423 25.02 40.83 -3.40
C VAL A 423 24.37 40.77 -4.78
N ARG A 424 23.14 40.24 -4.82
CA ARG A 424 22.40 40.13 -6.07
C ARG A 424 21.00 40.76 -5.90
N PRO A 425 20.53 41.56 -6.86
CA PRO A 425 21.31 42.09 -7.99
C PRO A 425 22.52 42.95 -7.53
N PRO A 426 23.54 43.09 -8.35
CA PRO A 426 24.67 43.99 -8.02
C PRO A 426 24.17 45.38 -7.68
N LEU A 427 24.70 45.95 -6.60
CA LEU A 427 24.37 47.32 -6.20
C LEU A 427 25.37 48.27 -6.83
N GLU A 428 24.85 49.34 -7.48
CA GLU A 428 25.69 50.41 -7.92
C GLU A 428 26.19 51.20 -6.69
N VAL A 429 27.50 51.40 -6.65
CA VAL A 429 28.17 52.16 -5.57
C VAL A 429 29.05 53.21 -6.18
N GLU A 430 29.03 54.38 -5.57
CA GLU A 430 29.95 55.49 -5.89
C GLU A 430 31.24 55.36 -5.05
N VAL A 431 32.37 55.34 -5.71
CA VAL A 431 33.68 55.29 -5.05
C VAL A 431 34.37 56.64 -5.16
N LEU A 432 34.53 57.30 -4.03
CA LEU A 432 35.26 58.56 -3.98
C LEU A 432 36.78 58.30 -3.89
N LEU A 433 37.50 58.89 -4.83
CA LEU A 433 38.95 58.72 -4.93
C LEU A 433 39.63 59.93 -4.32
N SER A 434 40.69 59.70 -3.53
CA SER A 434 41.62 60.71 -3.08
C SER A 434 43.04 60.36 -3.59
N ARG A 435 43.60 61.22 -4.37
CA ARG A 435 44.97 61.05 -5.00
C ARG A 435 45.02 59.69 -5.80
N GLY A 436 43.96 59.34 -6.45
CA GLY A 436 43.89 58.12 -7.28
C GLY A 436 43.62 56.78 -6.50
N ALA A 437 43.47 56.86 -5.18
CA ALA A 437 43.15 55.72 -4.34
C ALA A 437 41.70 55.83 -3.78
N PRO A 438 40.93 54.73 -3.65
CA PRO A 438 39.62 54.76 -3.03
C PRO A 438 39.66 55.16 -1.56
N GLU A 439 38.94 56.23 -1.20
CA GLU A 439 38.90 56.74 0.19
C GLU A 439 37.54 56.44 0.86
N PHE A 440 36.44 56.52 0.10
CA PHE A 440 35.10 56.30 0.61
C PHE A 440 34.23 55.61 -0.41
N VAL A 441 33.35 54.70 0.05
CA VAL A 441 32.37 54.00 -0.77
C VAL A 441 30.98 54.40 -0.29
N ARG A 442 30.09 54.81 -1.22
CA ARG A 442 28.71 55.17 -0.95
C ARG A 442 27.78 54.35 -1.83
N GLY A 443 26.73 53.76 -1.26
CA GLY A 443 25.68 53.01 -1.94
C GLY A 443 24.35 53.15 -1.21
N PRO A 444 23.25 52.51 -1.68
CA PRO A 444 21.91 52.68 -1.14
C PRO A 444 21.78 52.41 0.38
N ASN A 445 22.55 51.49 0.91
CA ASN A 445 22.60 51.17 2.34
C ASN A 445 24.05 51.03 2.84
N LEU A 446 24.99 51.68 2.15
CA LEU A 446 26.42 51.56 2.40
C LEU A 446 27.06 52.94 2.35
N GLY A 447 27.71 53.34 3.43
CA GLY A 447 28.54 54.54 3.48
C GLY A 447 29.70 54.29 4.41
N ALA A 448 30.88 54.00 3.86
CA ALA A 448 32.00 53.63 4.71
C ALA A 448 33.34 54.10 4.11
N ARG A 449 34.28 54.50 5.04
CA ARG A 449 35.64 54.83 4.67
C ARG A 449 36.46 53.59 4.40
N VAL A 450 37.24 53.60 3.31
CA VAL A 450 38.14 52.49 2.95
C VAL A 450 39.40 52.56 3.89
N VAL A 451 39.60 51.43 4.59
CA VAL A 451 40.74 51.28 5.55
C VAL A 451 41.91 50.59 4.87
N SER A 452 41.64 49.64 3.98
CA SER A 452 42.69 48.97 3.22
C SER A 452 42.14 48.51 1.87
N MET A 453 43.02 48.39 0.91
CA MET A 453 42.71 47.95 -0.45
C MET A 453 43.70 46.90 -0.89
N ALA A 454 43.21 45.91 -1.66
CA ALA A 454 44.05 44.91 -2.34
C ALA A 454 43.52 44.74 -3.77
N GLY A 455 44.40 44.56 -4.73
CA GLY A 455 44.10 44.47 -6.15
C GLY A 455 44.70 45.63 -6.95
N PRO A 456 44.33 45.81 -8.22
CA PRO A 456 43.24 45.20 -8.92
C PRO A 456 43.57 43.76 -9.36
N TRP A 457 42.61 42.85 -9.15
CA TRP A 457 42.67 41.48 -9.63
C TRP A 457 41.96 41.44 -10.96
N ARG A 458 42.58 40.94 -12.02
CA ARG A 458 41.91 40.61 -13.27
C ARG A 458 41.39 39.19 -13.19
N ARG A 459 40.15 38.99 -13.51
CA ARG A 459 39.55 37.69 -13.66
C ARG A 459 39.20 37.52 -15.13
N ASP A 460 40.00 36.72 -15.83
CA ASP A 460 39.72 36.30 -17.21
C ASP A 460 38.98 34.99 -17.15
N GLY A 461 37.70 34.95 -17.55
CA GLY A 461 36.89 33.74 -17.49
C GLY A 461 36.60 33.21 -18.88
N GLU A 462 36.72 31.90 -19.06
CA GLU A 462 36.16 31.05 -20.12
C GLU A 462 36.19 31.66 -21.54
N TRP A 463 37.34 32.22 -21.96
CA TRP A 463 37.56 32.80 -23.28
C TRP A 463 37.23 31.82 -24.44
N TRP A 464 37.15 30.52 -24.14
CA TRP A 464 36.76 29.45 -25.09
C TRP A 464 35.25 29.26 -25.26
N SER A 465 34.39 29.86 -24.42
CA SER A 465 32.95 29.64 -24.44
C SER A 465 32.16 30.56 -25.39
N GLY A 466 32.80 31.53 -26.00
CA GLY A 466 32.18 32.50 -26.92
C GLY A 466 31.15 33.45 -26.28
N ALA A 467 30.99 33.39 -24.94
CA ALA A 467 30.17 34.36 -24.22
C ALA A 467 30.99 35.65 -24.01
N ASP A 468 30.35 36.78 -24.21
CA ASP A 468 30.98 38.12 -24.11
C ASP A 468 31.89 38.26 -22.88
N ASP A 469 33.14 38.54 -23.16
CA ASP A 469 34.20 38.65 -22.19
C ASP A 469 34.04 39.92 -21.36
N THR A 470 33.24 39.87 -20.30
CA THR A 470 33.18 40.94 -19.30
C THR A 470 34.28 40.71 -18.28
N SER A 471 35.54 40.99 -18.68
CA SER A 471 36.68 41.14 -17.78
C SER A 471 36.47 42.39 -16.92
N SER A 472 35.84 42.25 -15.77
CA SER A 472 35.73 43.33 -14.81
C SER A 472 36.90 43.27 -13.80
N PRO A 473 37.64 44.33 -13.62
CA PRO A 473 38.67 44.37 -12.57
C PRO A 473 38.01 44.31 -11.19
N GLN A 474 38.40 43.32 -10.39
CA GLN A 474 37.93 43.18 -9.00
C GLN A 474 38.93 43.85 -8.05
N ILE A 475 38.44 44.76 -7.21
CA ILE A 475 39.23 45.40 -6.15
C ILE A 475 38.61 44.99 -4.81
N THR A 476 39.38 44.38 -3.94
CA THR A 476 38.95 44.05 -2.58
C THR A 476 39.25 45.22 -1.66
N MET A 477 38.24 45.78 -1.01
CA MET A 477 38.37 46.89 -0.07
C MET A 477 37.91 46.45 1.32
N LYS A 478 38.67 46.81 2.35
CA LYS A 478 38.22 46.66 3.74
C LYS A 478 37.75 48.03 4.23
N THR A 479 36.52 48.09 4.68
CA THR A 479 35.87 49.31 5.17
C THR A 479 35.76 49.29 6.69
N ALA A 480 35.84 50.48 7.31
CA ALA A 480 35.56 50.67 8.73
C ALA A 480 34.04 50.88 8.89
N GLY A 481 33.32 49.86 9.32
CA GLY A 481 31.88 49.96 9.62
C GLY A 481 31.23 48.60 9.73
N ASN A 482 30.28 48.46 10.64
CA ASN A 482 29.40 47.27 10.73
C ASN A 482 28.33 47.42 9.68
N PHE A 483 28.22 46.39 8.80
CA PHE A 483 27.05 46.23 7.96
C PHE A 483 25.88 45.79 8.87
N ARG A 484 24.79 46.53 8.85
CA ARG A 484 23.50 46.08 9.38
C ARG A 484 22.64 45.45 8.26
#